data_405176a09b4940a01cb93def03af2de9
#
_entry.id   405176a09b4940a01cb93def03af2de9
#
_cell.length_a   1.000
_cell.length_b   1.000
_cell.length_c   1.000
_cell.angle_alpha   90.00
_cell.angle_beta   90.00
_cell.angle_gamma   90.00
#
_symmetry.space_group_name_H-M   'P 1'
#
loop_
_entity.id
_entity.type
_entity.pdbx_description
1 polymer ?
#
loop_
_entity_poly.entity_id
_entity_poly.type
_entity_poly.pdbx_seq_one_letter_code
_entity_poly.pdbx_strand_id
1 'polypeptide(L)'
;MREEKVVLVDKDDNQIGLMPKMEAHRKGKLHRAFSIIIFNSDRKILLQKRASTKYHTPNLWSNTCCSHQREGEDNLNAGKRRLNEEMGFVTNLHNFSSFIYRVEFSNGLIEHENDHIMLGVFNGVPNPDPNEVDEWKWIDIDILFKDMKINPDQYTAWFMIIMNNYYESLKKWKSQ
;
A
#
# COMPACT_ATOMS: atom_id res chain seq x y z
N MET A 1 -4.88 -23.78 -6.80
CA MET A 1 -4.55 -22.33 -6.89
C MET A 1 -3.04 -22.19 -6.96
N ARG A 2 -2.50 -21.37 -7.87
CA ARG A 2 -1.06 -21.09 -7.87
C ARG A 2 -0.72 -20.30 -6.60
N GLU A 3 0.28 -20.76 -5.84
CA GLU A 3 0.76 -20.06 -4.66
C GLU A 3 1.31 -18.68 -5.04
N GLU A 4 0.85 -17.63 -4.35
CA GLU A 4 1.28 -16.25 -4.60
C GLU A 4 2.75 -16.09 -4.19
N LYS A 5 3.59 -15.63 -5.12
CA LYS A 5 5.02 -15.38 -4.89
C LYS A 5 5.30 -13.90 -4.90
N VAL A 6 6.30 -13.49 -4.10
CA VAL A 6 6.86 -12.14 -4.07
C VAL A 6 8.25 -12.11 -4.68
N VAL A 7 8.64 -10.96 -5.18
CA VAL A 7 9.96 -10.72 -5.78
C VAL A 7 10.93 -10.37 -4.65
N LEU A 8 11.90 -11.27 -4.37
CA LEU A 8 12.99 -10.97 -3.44
C LEU A 8 13.96 -9.98 -4.08
N VAL A 9 14.39 -9.02 -3.29
CA VAL A 9 15.34 -7.98 -3.74
C VAL A 9 16.48 -7.80 -2.76
N ASP A 10 17.58 -7.22 -3.25
CA ASP A 10 18.63 -6.68 -2.39
C ASP A 10 18.28 -5.23 -1.96
N LYS A 11 19.16 -4.60 -1.19
CA LYS A 11 18.99 -3.22 -0.70
C LYS A 11 18.98 -2.16 -1.82
N ASP A 12 19.48 -2.50 -2.99
CA ASP A 12 19.56 -1.63 -4.17
C ASP A 12 18.40 -1.92 -5.15
N ASP A 13 17.38 -2.70 -4.71
CA ASP A 13 16.18 -3.11 -5.46
C ASP A 13 16.47 -4.05 -6.66
N ASN A 14 17.62 -4.70 -6.70
CA ASN A 14 17.89 -5.72 -7.71
C ASN A 14 17.15 -7.01 -7.35
N GLN A 15 16.44 -7.60 -8.30
CA GLN A 15 15.80 -8.90 -8.08
C GLN A 15 16.84 -10.00 -7.86
N ILE A 16 16.72 -10.72 -6.73
CA ILE A 16 17.62 -11.83 -6.37
C ILE A 16 16.90 -13.19 -6.34
N GLY A 17 15.58 -13.21 -6.51
CA GLY A 17 14.82 -14.44 -6.54
C GLY A 17 13.33 -14.24 -6.39
N LEU A 18 12.63 -15.36 -6.19
CA LEU A 18 11.20 -15.43 -5.92
C LEU A 18 10.97 -16.33 -4.71
N MET A 19 10.00 -16.00 -3.87
CA MET A 19 9.61 -16.81 -2.72
C MET A 19 8.08 -16.80 -2.54
N PRO A 20 7.47 -17.90 -2.06
CA PRO A 20 6.08 -17.87 -1.61
C PRO A 20 5.86 -16.72 -0.61
N LYS A 21 4.82 -15.94 -0.82
CA LYS A 21 4.52 -14.73 -0.03
C LYS A 21 4.54 -15.00 1.47
N MET A 22 3.82 -16.02 1.93
CA MET A 22 3.75 -16.33 3.36
C MET A 22 5.09 -16.81 3.92
N GLU A 23 5.92 -17.45 3.12
CA GLU A 23 7.26 -17.86 3.52
C GLU A 23 8.19 -16.64 3.67
N ALA A 24 8.11 -15.68 2.72
CA ALA A 24 8.87 -14.43 2.79
C ALA A 24 8.55 -13.65 4.07
N HIS A 25 7.25 -13.54 4.43
CA HIS A 25 6.81 -12.87 5.64
C HIS A 25 7.21 -13.62 6.92
N ARG A 26 7.16 -14.97 6.96
CA ARG A 26 7.63 -15.74 8.12
C ARG A 26 9.14 -15.63 8.34
N LYS A 27 9.91 -15.56 7.25
CA LYS A 27 11.37 -15.48 7.29
C LYS A 27 11.90 -14.04 7.34
N GLY A 28 11.05 -13.04 7.23
CA GLY A 28 11.42 -11.62 7.17
C GLY A 28 12.36 -11.30 6.00
N LYS A 29 12.16 -11.95 4.83
CA LYS A 29 12.98 -11.72 3.64
C LYS A 29 12.60 -10.39 2.99
N LEU A 30 13.63 -9.60 2.62
CA LEU A 30 13.41 -8.36 1.88
C LEU A 30 12.81 -8.68 0.51
N HIS A 31 11.66 -8.09 0.24
CA HIS A 31 10.95 -8.29 -1.01
C HIS A 31 10.30 -6.98 -1.47
N ARG A 32 9.98 -6.92 -2.77
CA ARG A 32 9.40 -5.75 -3.39
C ARG A 32 7.90 -5.67 -3.13
N ALA A 33 7.46 -4.49 -2.73
CA ALA A 33 6.06 -4.16 -2.52
C ALA A 33 5.73 -2.79 -3.11
N PHE A 34 4.47 -2.42 -3.10
CA PHE A 34 4.05 -1.08 -3.47
C PHE A 34 2.87 -0.58 -2.64
N SER A 35 2.84 0.73 -2.43
CA SER A 35 1.76 1.48 -1.80
C SER A 35 1.21 2.52 -2.77
N ILE A 36 -0.10 2.52 -2.99
CA ILE A 36 -0.78 3.47 -3.87
C ILE A 36 -1.53 4.48 -3.02
N ILE A 37 -1.38 5.75 -3.35
CA ILE A 37 -2.14 6.86 -2.76
C ILE A 37 -2.88 7.57 -3.88
N ILE A 38 -4.21 7.61 -3.78
CA ILE A 38 -5.07 8.27 -4.76
C ILE A 38 -5.63 9.55 -4.17
N PHE A 39 -5.51 10.63 -4.92
CA PHE A 39 -6.13 11.92 -4.64
C PHE A 39 -7.38 12.13 -5.49
N ASN A 40 -8.31 12.96 -5.03
CA ASN A 40 -9.37 13.51 -5.89
C ASN A 40 -9.06 14.96 -6.28
N SER A 41 -9.95 15.58 -7.06
CA SER A 41 -9.85 16.99 -7.46
C SER A 41 -9.87 17.96 -6.28
N ASP A 42 -10.50 17.59 -5.15
CA ASP A 42 -10.52 18.37 -3.92
C ASP A 42 -9.26 18.13 -3.05
N ARG A 43 -8.28 17.40 -3.58
CA ARG A 43 -7.02 17.05 -2.91
C ARG A 43 -7.18 16.19 -1.64
N LYS A 44 -8.28 15.49 -1.52
CA LYS A 44 -8.48 14.49 -0.48
C LYS A 44 -7.83 13.18 -0.89
N ILE A 45 -7.35 12.43 0.10
CA ILE A 45 -6.78 11.09 -0.08
C ILE A 45 -7.88 10.05 0.10
N LEU A 46 -7.88 9.04 -0.77
CA LEU A 46 -8.72 7.86 -0.64
C LEU A 46 -8.06 6.85 0.29
N LEU A 47 -8.71 6.56 1.40
CA LEU A 47 -8.32 5.49 2.32
C LEU A 47 -9.17 4.25 2.12
N GLN A 48 -8.59 3.09 2.40
CA GLN A 48 -9.31 1.84 2.63
C GLN A 48 -9.21 1.40 4.08
N LYS A 49 -10.25 0.78 4.60
CA LYS A 49 -10.21 0.00 5.83
C LYS A 49 -10.10 -1.47 5.45
N ARG A 50 -9.05 -2.12 5.89
CA ARG A 50 -8.74 -3.50 5.54
C ARG A 50 -9.84 -4.44 6.03
N ALA A 51 -10.25 -5.39 5.18
CA ALA A 51 -11.26 -6.37 5.55
C ALA A 51 -10.88 -7.13 6.83
N SER A 52 -11.88 -7.46 7.62
CA SER A 52 -11.74 -8.20 8.88
C SER A 52 -11.12 -9.60 8.72
N THR A 53 -11.17 -10.14 7.51
CA THR A 53 -10.63 -11.46 7.12
C THR A 53 -9.14 -11.46 6.74
N LYS A 54 -8.49 -10.29 6.72
CA LYS A 54 -7.06 -10.19 6.34
C LYS A 54 -6.16 -10.88 7.37
N TYR A 55 -5.15 -11.60 6.89
CA TYR A 55 -4.24 -12.41 7.72
C TYR A 55 -3.32 -11.59 8.64
N HIS A 56 -3.11 -10.32 8.36
CA HIS A 56 -2.47 -9.35 9.27
C HIS A 56 -3.16 -7.99 9.18
N THR A 57 -3.06 -7.23 10.24
CA THR A 57 -3.62 -5.87 10.36
C THR A 57 -5.07 -5.73 9.84
N PRO A 58 -6.00 -6.67 10.19
CA PRO A 58 -7.41 -6.53 9.83
C PRO A 58 -8.01 -5.29 10.52
N ASN A 59 -9.05 -4.72 9.93
CA ASN A 59 -9.80 -3.57 10.43
C ASN A 59 -9.00 -2.27 10.58
N LEU A 60 -7.75 -2.20 10.13
CA LEU A 60 -6.98 -0.96 10.16
C LEU A 60 -7.19 -0.13 8.88
N TRP A 61 -7.15 1.18 9.06
CA TRP A 61 -7.10 2.13 7.96
C TRP A 61 -5.72 2.12 7.30
N SER A 62 -5.72 2.22 5.98
CA SER A 62 -4.51 2.24 5.16
C SER A 62 -4.66 3.21 3.99
N ASN A 63 -3.56 3.45 3.26
CA ASN A 63 -3.58 4.10 1.96
C ASN A 63 -4.48 3.34 0.99
N THR A 64 -4.68 3.86 -0.22
CA THR A 64 -5.70 3.37 -1.16
C THR A 64 -5.55 1.90 -1.52
N CYS A 65 -4.33 1.42 -1.74
CA CYS A 65 -4.04 0.01 -2.06
C CYS A 65 -2.58 -0.31 -1.74
N CYS A 66 -2.31 -1.52 -1.25
CA CYS A 66 -0.95 -2.03 -0.99
C CYS A 66 -0.87 -3.48 -1.44
N SER A 67 0.18 -3.84 -2.18
CA SER A 67 0.35 -5.21 -2.65
C SER A 67 1.76 -5.48 -3.19
N HIS A 68 1.88 -6.57 -3.94
CA HIS A 68 3.13 -7.04 -4.52
C HIS A 68 2.97 -7.27 -6.03
N GLN A 69 4.11 -7.14 -6.75
CA GLN A 69 4.18 -7.55 -8.15
C GLN A 69 4.13 -9.07 -8.28
N ARG A 70 3.64 -9.52 -9.40
CA ARG A 70 3.87 -10.90 -9.88
C ARG A 70 5.21 -10.97 -10.61
N GLU A 71 5.71 -12.17 -10.79
CA GLU A 71 6.92 -12.41 -11.60
C GLU A 71 6.79 -11.79 -13.00
N GLY A 72 7.78 -10.96 -13.39
CA GLY A 72 7.82 -10.29 -14.67
C GLY A 72 6.88 -9.08 -14.81
N GLU A 73 6.15 -8.71 -13.77
CA GLU A 73 5.26 -7.54 -13.76
C GLU A 73 6.02 -6.30 -13.28
N ASP A 74 5.88 -5.17 -13.97
CA ASP A 74 6.39 -3.89 -13.47
C ASP A 74 5.45 -3.28 -12.42
N ASN A 75 5.97 -2.34 -11.63
CA ASN A 75 5.24 -1.73 -10.53
C ASN A 75 3.94 -1.05 -10.96
N LEU A 76 3.95 -0.30 -12.07
CA LEU A 76 2.78 0.46 -12.52
C LEU A 76 1.66 -0.46 -13.00
N ASN A 77 1.99 -1.53 -13.72
CA ASN A 77 1.03 -2.53 -14.17
C ASN A 77 0.48 -3.34 -12.99
N ALA A 78 1.34 -3.76 -12.06
CA ALA A 78 0.94 -4.41 -10.82
C ALA A 78 0.01 -3.52 -10.00
N GLY A 79 0.35 -2.24 -9.87
CA GLY A 79 -0.46 -1.25 -9.16
C GLY A 79 -1.84 -1.07 -9.78
N LYS A 80 -1.94 -0.90 -11.10
CA LYS A 80 -3.21 -0.78 -11.82
C LYS A 80 -4.07 -2.03 -11.64
N ARG A 81 -3.46 -3.21 -11.76
CA ARG A 81 -4.14 -4.49 -11.55
C ARG A 81 -4.74 -4.58 -10.15
N ARG A 82 -3.94 -4.36 -9.11
CA ARG A 82 -4.40 -4.47 -7.72
C ARG A 82 -5.39 -3.38 -7.33
N LEU A 83 -5.21 -2.17 -7.83
CA LEU A 83 -6.17 -1.09 -7.62
C LEU A 83 -7.55 -1.45 -8.19
N ASN A 84 -7.59 -2.09 -9.37
CA ASN A 84 -8.83 -2.61 -9.93
C ASN A 84 -9.40 -3.78 -9.11
N GLU A 85 -8.56 -4.73 -8.71
CA GLU A 85 -8.98 -5.89 -7.91
C GLU A 85 -9.51 -5.49 -6.53
N GLU A 86 -8.84 -4.57 -5.81
CA GLU A 86 -9.22 -4.16 -4.44
C GLU A 86 -10.28 -3.06 -4.41
N MET A 87 -10.16 -2.04 -5.25
CA MET A 87 -10.96 -0.81 -5.18
C MET A 87 -11.95 -0.63 -6.33
N GLY A 88 -11.92 -1.52 -7.34
CA GLY A 88 -12.86 -1.54 -8.44
C GLY A 88 -12.69 -0.43 -9.47
N PHE A 89 -11.52 0.21 -9.57
CA PHE A 89 -11.24 1.20 -10.59
C PHE A 89 -9.78 1.18 -11.05
N VAL A 90 -9.52 1.83 -12.18
CA VAL A 90 -8.18 2.01 -12.75
C VAL A 90 -7.95 3.50 -13.00
N THR A 91 -6.72 3.95 -12.75
CA THR A 91 -6.26 5.30 -13.10
C THR A 91 -4.80 5.28 -13.52
N ASN A 92 -4.31 6.39 -14.05
CA ASN A 92 -2.89 6.55 -14.31
C ASN A 92 -2.14 6.70 -12.98
N LEU A 93 -1.09 5.90 -12.83
CA LEU A 93 -0.21 5.91 -11.67
C LEU A 93 1.15 6.48 -12.05
N HIS A 94 1.77 7.19 -11.14
CA HIS A 94 3.09 7.80 -11.28
C HIS A 94 3.97 7.33 -10.13
N ASN A 95 5.19 6.88 -10.42
CA ASN A 95 6.18 6.59 -9.39
C ASN A 95 6.51 7.87 -8.63
N PHE A 96 6.53 7.78 -7.30
CA PHE A 96 6.77 8.92 -6.44
C PHE A 96 8.06 8.76 -5.64
N SER A 97 8.20 7.68 -4.89
CA SER A 97 9.37 7.39 -4.04
C SER A 97 9.43 5.90 -3.73
N SER A 98 10.48 5.47 -3.04
CA SER A 98 10.56 4.14 -2.43
C SER A 98 11.31 4.21 -1.11
N PHE A 99 11.08 3.23 -0.23
CA PHE A 99 11.77 3.10 1.05
C PHE A 99 11.78 1.66 1.51
N ILE A 100 12.80 1.29 2.28
CA ILE A 100 12.86 -0.04 2.92
C ILE A 100 12.39 0.12 4.35
N TYR A 101 11.51 -0.80 4.78
CA TYR A 101 11.08 -0.88 6.17
C TYR A 101 10.99 -2.33 6.65
N ARG A 102 11.01 -2.51 7.96
CA ARG A 102 10.86 -3.81 8.60
C ARG A 102 9.98 -3.66 9.85
N VAL A 103 8.88 -4.41 9.88
CA VAL A 103 7.92 -4.44 11.00
C VAL A 103 7.60 -5.89 11.36
N GLU A 104 7.64 -6.21 12.65
CA GLU A 104 7.25 -7.51 13.18
C GLU A 104 5.86 -7.41 13.81
N PHE A 105 4.99 -8.37 13.51
CA PHE A 105 3.65 -8.46 14.08
C PHE A 105 3.58 -9.51 15.17
N SER A 106 2.61 -9.35 16.09
CA SER A 106 2.38 -10.27 17.21
C SER A 106 2.10 -11.72 16.82
N ASN A 107 1.65 -11.94 15.56
CA ASN A 107 1.40 -13.27 15.00
C ASN A 107 2.66 -13.93 14.39
N GLY A 108 3.85 -13.31 14.53
CA GLY A 108 5.12 -13.83 14.05
C GLY A 108 5.41 -13.55 12.57
N LEU A 109 4.55 -12.79 11.88
CA LEU A 109 4.82 -12.32 10.52
C LEU A 109 5.70 -11.09 10.56
N ILE A 110 6.54 -10.94 9.53
CA ILE A 110 7.47 -9.83 9.36
C ILE A 110 7.25 -9.23 7.99
N GLU A 111 6.89 -7.97 7.94
CA GLU A 111 7.01 -7.19 6.71
C GLU A 111 8.42 -6.62 6.64
N HIS A 112 9.17 -7.03 5.62
CA HIS A 112 10.48 -6.48 5.28
C HIS A 112 10.45 -6.19 3.79
N GLU A 113 10.10 -4.95 3.45
CA GLU A 113 9.72 -4.56 2.12
C GLU A 113 10.55 -3.38 1.60
N ASN A 114 10.88 -3.43 0.32
CA ASN A 114 11.21 -2.26 -0.48
C ASN A 114 9.89 -1.79 -1.09
N ASP A 115 9.24 -0.83 -0.43
CA ASP A 115 7.91 -0.33 -0.77
C ASP A 115 8.00 0.84 -1.75
N HIS A 116 7.44 0.67 -2.94
CA HIS A 116 7.36 1.68 -3.99
C HIS A 116 6.06 2.48 -3.87
N ILE A 117 6.16 3.77 -3.57
CA ILE A 117 5.00 4.65 -3.47
C ILE A 117 4.61 5.12 -4.87
N MET A 118 3.34 4.90 -5.24
CA MET A 118 2.74 5.39 -6.47
C MET A 118 1.58 6.32 -6.18
N LEU A 119 1.46 7.39 -6.95
CA LEU A 119 0.39 8.38 -6.81
C LEU A 119 -0.49 8.42 -8.06
N GLY A 120 -1.77 8.71 -7.87
CA GLY A 120 -2.74 8.85 -8.95
C GLY A 120 -3.89 9.77 -8.58
N VAL A 121 -4.76 10.05 -9.54
CA VAL A 121 -5.98 10.84 -9.34
C VAL A 121 -7.21 10.05 -9.78
N PHE A 122 -8.27 10.10 -8.98
CA PHE A 122 -9.55 9.50 -9.30
C PHE A 122 -10.69 10.33 -8.69
N ASN A 123 -11.75 10.60 -9.47
CA ASN A 123 -12.87 11.43 -9.03
C ASN A 123 -14.21 10.65 -8.99
N GLY A 124 -14.15 9.34 -9.22
CA GLY A 124 -15.33 8.48 -9.18
C GLY A 124 -15.66 7.96 -7.79
N VAL A 125 -16.61 7.05 -7.76
CA VAL A 125 -16.98 6.29 -6.56
C VAL A 125 -16.29 4.92 -6.64
N PRO A 126 -15.47 4.55 -5.65
CA PRO A 126 -14.88 3.20 -5.59
C PRO A 126 -15.95 2.13 -5.46
N ASN A 127 -15.67 0.95 -6.03
CA ASN A 127 -16.49 -0.25 -5.87
C ASN A 127 -15.61 -1.40 -5.38
N PRO A 128 -15.20 -1.38 -4.09
CA PRO A 128 -14.22 -2.32 -3.57
C PRO A 128 -14.72 -3.75 -3.48
N ASP A 129 -13.77 -4.71 -3.57
CA ASP A 129 -14.03 -6.11 -3.21
C ASP A 129 -14.18 -6.22 -1.69
N PRO A 130 -15.32 -6.71 -1.16
CA PRO A 130 -15.54 -6.84 0.28
C PRO A 130 -14.59 -7.85 0.96
N ASN A 131 -13.94 -8.74 0.20
CA ASN A 131 -12.89 -9.62 0.74
C ASN A 131 -11.56 -8.90 1.03
N GLU A 132 -11.37 -7.74 0.43
CA GLU A 132 -10.16 -6.92 0.57
C GLU A 132 -10.42 -5.69 1.46
N VAL A 133 -11.57 -5.05 1.33
CA VAL A 133 -11.87 -3.72 1.90
C VAL A 133 -13.26 -3.70 2.53
N ASP A 134 -13.34 -3.42 3.84
CA ASP A 134 -14.62 -3.28 4.57
C ASP A 134 -15.23 -1.89 4.36
N GLU A 135 -14.42 -0.85 4.39
CA GLU A 135 -14.85 0.55 4.28
C GLU A 135 -13.85 1.37 3.45
N TRP A 136 -14.30 2.47 2.89
CA TRP A 136 -13.44 3.48 2.29
C TRP A 136 -13.93 4.90 2.59
N LYS A 137 -13.02 5.87 2.53
CA LYS A 137 -13.36 7.29 2.70
C LYS A 137 -12.38 8.21 2.00
N TRP A 138 -12.88 9.36 1.57
CA TRP A 138 -12.06 10.51 1.20
C TRP A 138 -11.79 11.37 2.44
N ILE A 139 -10.55 11.75 2.66
CA ILE A 139 -10.16 12.58 3.82
C ILE A 139 -9.13 13.63 3.40
N ASP A 140 -9.24 14.83 3.96
CA ASP A 140 -8.23 15.87 3.84
C ASP A 140 -6.90 15.40 4.45
N ILE A 141 -5.78 15.67 3.76
CA ILE A 141 -4.47 15.17 4.19
C ILE A 141 -4.02 15.74 5.55
N ASP A 142 -4.37 17.00 5.85
CA ASP A 142 -3.99 17.64 7.10
C ASP A 142 -4.83 17.09 8.27
N ILE A 143 -6.10 16.79 8.02
CA ILE A 143 -7.00 16.13 8.98
C ILE A 143 -6.49 14.71 9.25
N LEU A 144 -6.18 13.97 8.19
CA LEU A 144 -5.62 12.61 8.30
C LEU A 144 -4.34 12.59 9.14
N PHE A 145 -3.40 13.47 8.82
CA PHE A 145 -2.11 13.51 9.53
C PHE A 145 -2.24 13.84 11.01
N LYS A 146 -3.19 14.71 11.38
CA LYS A 146 -3.52 14.99 12.78
C LYS A 146 -4.15 13.78 13.47
N ASP A 147 -5.10 13.12 12.82
CA ASP A 147 -5.77 11.94 13.36
C ASP A 147 -4.78 10.78 13.57
N MET A 148 -3.87 10.55 12.64
CA MET A 148 -2.81 9.54 12.78
C MET A 148 -1.89 9.76 13.98
N LYS A 149 -1.67 11.01 14.39
CA LYS A 149 -0.90 11.33 15.60
C LYS A 149 -1.68 11.07 16.90
N ILE A 150 -2.99 11.23 16.85
CA ILE A 150 -3.88 11.01 18.01
C ILE A 150 -4.22 9.54 18.17
N ASN A 151 -4.48 8.87 17.06
CA ASN A 151 -5.00 7.51 16.99
C ASN A 151 -4.09 6.57 16.14
N PRO A 152 -2.78 6.46 16.43
CA PRO A 152 -1.82 5.73 15.58
C PRO A 152 -2.19 4.25 15.40
N ASP A 153 -2.79 3.62 16.42
CA ASP A 153 -3.17 2.20 16.39
C ASP A 153 -4.34 1.88 15.43
N GLN A 154 -4.99 2.89 14.88
CA GLN A 154 -6.03 2.72 13.87
C GLN A 154 -5.47 2.60 12.45
N TYR A 155 -4.17 2.78 12.26
CA TYR A 155 -3.53 2.83 10.95
C TYR A 155 -2.47 1.75 10.81
N THR A 156 -2.28 1.29 9.55
CA THR A 156 -1.23 0.31 9.25
C THR A 156 0.16 0.92 9.43
N ALA A 157 1.14 0.09 9.84
CA ALA A 157 2.50 0.55 10.14
C ALA A 157 3.18 1.21 8.93
N TRP A 158 3.08 0.61 7.74
CA TRP A 158 3.66 1.20 6.52
C TRP A 158 3.03 2.54 6.16
N PHE A 159 1.71 2.69 6.32
CA PHE A 159 1.05 3.97 6.05
C PHE A 159 1.47 5.05 7.04
N MET A 160 1.67 4.69 8.32
CA MET A 160 2.27 5.59 9.32
C MET A 160 3.67 6.05 8.89
N ILE A 161 4.51 5.13 8.39
CA ILE A 161 5.86 5.44 7.89
C ILE A 161 5.78 6.39 6.69
N ILE A 162 4.91 6.09 5.71
CA ILE A 162 4.70 6.95 4.53
C ILE A 162 4.30 8.37 4.95
N MET A 163 3.29 8.49 5.81
CA MET A 163 2.80 9.80 6.22
C MET A 163 3.83 10.58 7.05
N ASN A 164 4.59 9.92 7.92
CA ASN A 164 5.63 10.58 8.70
C ASN A 164 6.79 11.10 7.83
N ASN A 165 7.17 10.35 6.80
CA ASN A 165 8.33 10.69 5.97
C ASN A 165 7.98 11.57 4.77
N TYR A 166 6.79 11.46 4.22
CA TYR A 166 6.43 12.06 2.93
C TYR A 166 5.26 13.04 2.98
N TYR A 167 4.67 13.33 4.17
CA TYR A 167 3.50 14.21 4.30
C TYR A 167 3.65 15.53 3.54
N GLU A 168 4.75 16.25 3.73
CA GLU A 168 4.98 17.55 3.07
C GLU A 168 5.12 17.42 1.54
N SER A 169 5.71 16.33 1.07
CA SER A 169 5.87 16.06 -0.36
C SER A 169 4.56 15.64 -1.00
N LEU A 170 3.77 14.80 -0.32
CA LEU A 170 2.43 14.40 -0.74
C LEU A 170 1.48 15.60 -0.81
N LYS A 171 1.55 16.49 0.17
CA LYS A 171 0.74 17.73 0.21
C LYS A 171 1.04 18.65 -0.96
N LYS A 172 2.27 18.67 -1.46
CA LYS A 172 2.71 19.51 -2.59
C LYS A 172 2.52 18.83 -3.95
N TRP A 173 2.30 17.52 -3.98
CA TRP A 173 2.18 16.77 -5.23
C TRP A 173 0.99 17.25 -6.07
N LYS A 174 1.21 17.41 -7.37
CA LYS A 174 0.18 17.73 -8.37
C LYS A 174 0.32 16.71 -9.50
N SER A 175 -0.80 16.18 -9.96
CA SER A 175 -0.80 15.38 -11.20
C SER A 175 -0.32 16.26 -12.36
N GLN A 176 0.63 15.75 -13.12
CA GLN A 176 1.04 16.36 -14.38
C GLN A 176 -0.02 16.13 -15.47
#